data_1494ccba0b6868a77ccb10dc3db8a0a4
#
_entry.id   1494ccba0b6868a77ccb10dc3db8a0a4
#
_cell.length_a   1.000
_cell.length_b   1.000
_cell.length_c   1.000
_cell.angle_alpha   90.00
_cell.angle_beta   90.00
_cell.angle_gamma   90.00
#
_symmetry.space_group_name_H-M   'P 1'
#
loop_
_entity.id
_entity.type
_entity.pdbx_description
1 polymer ?
#
loop_
_entity_poly.entity_id
_entity_poly.type
_entity_poly.pdbx_seq_one_letter_code
_entity_poly.pdbx_strand_id
1 'polypeptide(L)'
;YRGEPHRVAPIAVLQDIEYIDDSKGTNVGATVAAINSVGADRRIVLILGGDGKDQDFSSLRLPIQQYVRSLVLIGKDAAELRQVLQGAGVPMHDAASLEDAVKLCRSLAQTGDAVLLSPACASFDMFKNYVHRGEVFAQAVQTLAQDLGIELDHLGGVQT
;
A
#
# COMPACT_ATOMS: atom_id res chain seq x y z
N TYR A 1 -14.71 0.48 -13.83
CA TYR A 1 -14.97 0.27 -12.40
C TYR A 1 -15.77 1.41 -11.80
N ARG A 2 -16.66 1.08 -10.94
CA ARG A 2 -17.58 2.04 -10.34
C ARG A 2 -17.49 2.08 -8.83
N GLY A 3 -16.44 1.59 -8.27
CA GLY A 3 -16.27 1.55 -6.84
C GLY A 3 -15.96 2.90 -6.24
N GLU A 4 -15.85 2.91 -4.93
CA GLU A 4 -15.57 4.11 -4.16
C GLU A 4 -14.09 4.50 -4.31
N PRO A 5 -13.79 5.78 -4.53
CA PRO A 5 -12.39 6.24 -4.57
C PRO A 5 -11.67 5.90 -3.27
N HIS A 6 -10.39 5.57 -3.36
CA HIS A 6 -9.51 5.26 -2.23
C HIS A 6 -9.88 3.95 -1.51
N ARG A 7 -10.80 3.15 -2.06
CA ARG A 7 -11.15 1.85 -1.52
C ARG A 7 -10.82 0.78 -2.56
N VAL A 8 -9.72 0.09 -2.36
CA VAL A 8 -9.19 -0.96 -3.24
C VAL A 8 -9.29 -0.53 -4.71
N ALA A 9 -8.86 0.70 -4.98
CA ALA A 9 -9.01 1.34 -6.29
C ALA A 9 -7.75 1.14 -7.12
N PRO A 10 -7.78 0.38 -8.22
CA PRO A 10 -6.61 0.27 -9.10
C PRO A 10 -6.37 1.62 -9.76
N ILE A 11 -5.15 2.10 -9.69
CA ILE A 11 -4.82 3.40 -10.25
C ILE A 11 -3.83 3.33 -11.41
N ALA A 12 -3.05 2.28 -11.53
CA ALA A 12 -2.05 2.16 -12.59
C ALA A 12 -1.54 0.73 -12.69
N VAL A 13 -1.07 0.37 -13.88
CA VAL A 13 -0.22 -0.79 -14.08
C VAL A 13 1.07 -0.29 -14.73
N LEU A 14 2.20 -0.51 -14.06
CA LEU A 14 3.52 -0.13 -14.55
C LEU A 14 4.39 -1.38 -14.61
N GLN A 15 4.86 -1.73 -15.81
CA GLN A 15 5.75 -2.87 -15.99
C GLN A 15 5.16 -4.16 -15.36
N ASP A 16 3.86 -4.36 -15.59
CA ASP A 16 3.12 -5.53 -15.13
C ASP A 16 3.00 -5.63 -13.59
N ILE A 17 3.08 -4.50 -12.92
CA ILE A 17 2.83 -4.37 -11.48
C ILE A 17 1.66 -3.42 -11.31
N GLU A 18 0.59 -3.88 -10.69
CA GLU A 18 -0.60 -3.06 -10.46
C GLU A 18 -0.48 -2.30 -9.15
N TYR A 19 -0.78 -0.99 -9.19
CA TYR A 19 -0.77 -0.12 -8.02
C TYR A 19 -2.20 0.16 -7.59
N ILE A 20 -2.49 -0.11 -6.32
CA ILE A 20 -3.88 -0.09 -5.79
C ILE A 20 -3.94 0.84 -4.59
N ASP A 21 -4.88 1.81 -4.66
CA ASP A 21 -5.12 2.78 -3.61
C ASP A 21 -6.25 2.30 -2.70
N ASP A 22 -5.90 1.89 -1.48
CA ASP A 22 -6.86 1.60 -0.42
C ASP A 22 -6.60 2.51 0.78
N SER A 23 -6.36 3.79 0.50
CA SER A 23 -6.08 4.77 1.56
C SER A 23 -7.24 4.89 2.56
N LYS A 24 -8.44 4.50 2.16
CA LYS A 24 -9.60 4.43 3.06
C LYS A 24 -9.48 3.30 4.08
N GLY A 25 -8.52 2.38 3.91
CA GLY A 25 -8.23 1.31 4.86
C GLY A 25 -7.54 1.87 6.12
N THR A 26 -8.29 2.53 6.98
CA THR A 26 -7.79 3.23 8.15
C THR A 26 -7.85 2.38 9.42
N ASN A 27 -8.25 1.14 9.33
CA ASN A 27 -8.28 0.21 10.46
C ASN A 27 -7.87 -1.19 10.00
N VAL A 28 -7.56 -2.04 10.98
CA VAL A 28 -7.03 -3.39 10.74
C VAL A 28 -8.00 -4.24 9.92
N GLY A 29 -9.28 -4.20 10.24
CA GLY A 29 -10.28 -5.02 9.54
C GLY A 29 -10.37 -4.69 8.06
N ALA A 30 -10.33 -3.40 7.71
CA ALA A 30 -10.36 -2.97 6.33
C ALA A 30 -9.13 -3.47 5.57
N THR A 31 -7.97 -3.40 6.19
CA THR A 31 -6.73 -3.85 5.55
C THR A 31 -6.70 -5.37 5.39
N VAL A 32 -7.17 -6.12 6.38
CA VAL A 32 -7.29 -7.58 6.23
C VAL A 32 -8.17 -7.93 5.03
N ALA A 33 -9.31 -7.26 4.88
CA ALA A 33 -10.21 -7.48 3.74
C ALA A 33 -9.51 -7.16 2.42
N ALA A 34 -8.77 -6.05 2.36
CA ALA A 34 -8.06 -5.65 1.14
C ALA A 34 -6.97 -6.67 0.77
N ILE A 35 -6.20 -7.13 1.75
CA ILE A 35 -5.14 -8.12 1.50
C ILE A 35 -5.75 -9.41 0.94
N ASN A 36 -6.83 -9.90 1.55
CA ASN A 36 -7.46 -11.12 1.11
C ASN A 36 -8.03 -10.99 -0.30
N SER A 37 -8.61 -9.84 -0.60
CA SER A 37 -9.18 -9.58 -1.93
C SER A 37 -8.10 -9.49 -3.01
N VAL A 38 -7.09 -8.65 -2.79
CA VAL A 38 -6.03 -8.41 -3.77
C VAL A 38 -5.12 -9.62 -3.92
N GLY A 39 -4.86 -10.33 -2.83
CA GLY A 39 -3.92 -11.44 -2.79
C GLY A 39 -4.47 -12.75 -3.32
N ALA A 40 -5.75 -12.82 -3.73
CA ALA A 40 -6.39 -14.08 -4.10
C ALA A 40 -5.66 -14.80 -5.24
N ASP A 41 -5.04 -14.06 -6.16
CA ASP A 41 -4.40 -14.63 -7.34
C ASP A 41 -2.98 -14.08 -7.59
N ARG A 42 -2.39 -13.36 -6.64
CA ARG A 42 -1.06 -12.76 -6.81
C ARG A 42 -0.46 -12.39 -5.47
N ARG A 43 0.84 -12.06 -5.47
CA ARG A 43 1.52 -11.57 -4.26
C ARG A 43 1.39 -10.05 -4.17
N ILE A 44 1.57 -9.55 -2.96
CA ILE A 44 1.38 -8.13 -2.64
C ILE A 44 2.67 -7.58 -2.02
N VAL A 45 3.06 -6.37 -2.44
CA VAL A 45 3.97 -5.53 -1.67
C VAL A 45 3.09 -4.49 -0.99
N LEU A 46 3.06 -4.49 0.34
CA LEU A 46 2.07 -3.79 1.13
C LEU A 46 2.69 -2.60 1.85
N ILE A 47 2.06 -1.42 1.71
CA ILE A 47 2.42 -0.24 2.48
C ILE A 47 1.46 -0.15 3.67
N LEU A 48 2.03 -0.19 4.88
CA LEU A 48 1.32 -0.09 6.16
C LEU A 48 1.86 1.09 6.93
N GLY A 49 1.01 1.70 7.75
CA GLY A 49 1.48 2.61 8.77
C GLY A 49 0.74 3.92 8.82
N GLY A 50 1.07 4.69 9.82
CA GLY A 50 0.45 5.94 10.19
C GLY A 50 0.17 5.95 11.68
N ASP A 51 -0.92 6.58 12.09
CA ASP A 51 -1.38 6.57 13.48
C ASP A 51 -2.38 5.43 13.67
N GLY A 52 -1.98 4.41 14.40
CA GLY A 52 -2.79 3.20 14.60
C GLY A 52 -3.91 3.35 15.62
N LYS A 53 -3.98 4.47 16.34
CA LYS A 53 -5.04 4.72 17.33
C LYS A 53 -5.16 3.60 18.35
N ASP A 54 -4.03 3.07 18.79
CA ASP A 54 -3.95 1.99 19.79
C ASP A 54 -4.66 0.70 19.39
N GLN A 55 -4.80 0.45 18.10
CA GLN A 55 -5.38 -0.80 17.61
C GLN A 55 -4.48 -1.98 17.90
N ASP A 56 -5.10 -3.16 17.96
CA ASP A 56 -4.37 -4.43 17.96
C ASP A 56 -4.11 -4.84 16.50
N PHE A 57 -2.84 -4.88 16.10
CA PHE A 57 -2.44 -5.23 14.75
C PHE A 57 -2.28 -6.74 14.52
N SER A 58 -2.48 -7.56 15.52
CA SER A 58 -2.14 -8.99 15.42
C SER A 58 -2.93 -9.72 14.34
N SER A 59 -4.14 -9.29 14.04
CA SER A 59 -4.97 -9.91 12.98
C SER A 59 -4.38 -9.76 11.59
N LEU A 60 -3.42 -8.86 11.40
CA LEU A 60 -2.74 -8.69 10.12
C LEU A 60 -1.76 -9.83 9.83
N ARG A 61 -1.30 -10.57 10.84
CA ARG A 61 -0.19 -11.51 10.67
C ARG A 61 -0.52 -12.62 9.68
N LEU A 62 -1.68 -13.25 9.82
CA LEU A 62 -2.03 -14.39 8.97
C LEU A 62 -2.20 -14.00 7.50
N PRO A 63 -3.01 -12.98 7.14
CA PRO A 63 -3.10 -12.59 5.74
C PRO A 63 -1.78 -12.10 5.16
N ILE A 64 -0.96 -11.40 5.95
CA ILE A 64 0.37 -10.99 5.49
C ILE A 64 1.22 -12.21 5.20
N GLN A 65 1.24 -13.17 6.09
CA GLN A 65 2.02 -14.40 5.90
C GLN A 65 1.59 -15.14 4.63
N GLN A 66 0.30 -15.12 4.31
CA GLN A 66 -0.24 -15.85 3.17
C GLN A 66 -0.01 -15.15 1.83
N TYR A 67 -0.10 -13.82 1.79
CA TYR A 67 -0.22 -13.11 0.51
C TYR A 67 0.86 -12.07 0.26
N VAL A 68 1.58 -11.62 1.28
CA VAL A 68 2.46 -10.47 1.15
C VAL A 68 3.90 -10.93 0.91
N ARG A 69 4.52 -10.36 -0.11
CA ARG A 69 5.93 -10.61 -0.44
C ARG A 69 6.86 -9.78 0.44
N SER A 70 6.52 -8.51 0.64
CA SER A 70 7.32 -7.57 1.44
C SER A 70 6.42 -6.50 2.01
N LEU A 71 6.83 -5.94 3.15
CA LEU A 71 6.14 -4.83 3.82
C LEU A 71 7.00 -3.59 3.75
N VAL A 72 6.36 -2.45 3.53
CA VAL A 72 6.98 -1.13 3.66
C VAL A 72 6.20 -0.36 4.72
N LEU A 73 6.88 0.06 5.77
CA LEU A 73 6.28 0.69 6.94
C LEU A 73 6.55 2.20 6.94
N ILE A 74 5.49 2.97 7.18
CA ILE A 74 5.57 4.43 7.24
C ILE A 74 4.90 4.93 8.52
N GLY A 75 5.17 6.18 8.88
CA GLY A 75 4.42 6.91 9.88
C GLY A 75 4.76 6.59 11.32
N LYS A 76 3.94 7.14 12.19
CA LYS A 76 4.15 7.21 13.61
C LYS A 76 4.32 5.84 14.28
N ASP A 77 3.49 4.87 13.90
CA ASP A 77 3.45 3.57 14.57
C ASP A 77 4.17 2.47 13.80
N ALA A 78 5.10 2.84 12.92
CA ALA A 78 5.88 1.86 12.16
C ALA A 78 6.63 0.88 13.06
N ALA A 79 7.20 1.35 14.17
CA ALA A 79 7.94 0.50 15.10
C ALA A 79 7.03 -0.52 15.78
N GLU A 80 5.82 -0.13 16.14
CA GLU A 80 4.85 -1.04 16.74
C GLU A 80 4.42 -2.11 15.72
N LEU A 81 4.14 -1.70 14.49
CA LEU A 81 3.81 -2.65 13.42
C LEU A 81 4.94 -3.65 13.20
N ARG A 82 6.17 -3.17 13.17
CA ARG A 82 7.34 -4.05 13.01
C ARG A 82 7.38 -5.08 14.12
N GLN A 83 7.16 -4.66 15.35
CA GLN A 83 7.22 -5.56 16.51
C GLN A 83 6.11 -6.62 16.43
N VAL A 84 4.88 -6.22 16.12
CA VAL A 84 3.74 -7.15 16.06
C VAL A 84 3.89 -8.14 14.91
N LEU A 85 4.42 -7.68 13.78
CA LEU A 85 4.51 -8.49 12.57
C LEU A 85 5.83 -9.26 12.46
N GLN A 86 6.73 -9.07 13.39
CA GLN A 86 7.96 -9.86 13.47
C GLN A 86 7.60 -11.34 13.64
N GLY A 87 8.20 -12.19 12.87
CA GLY A 87 7.89 -13.62 12.90
C GLY A 87 6.86 -14.06 11.87
N ALA A 88 6.25 -13.13 11.13
CA ALA A 88 5.37 -13.49 10.02
C ALA A 88 6.15 -14.02 8.81
N GLY A 89 7.49 -13.92 8.84
CA GLY A 89 8.33 -14.45 7.78
C GLY A 89 8.40 -13.59 6.54
N VAL A 90 8.02 -12.32 6.64
CA VAL A 90 7.98 -11.38 5.52
C VAL A 90 8.98 -10.26 5.78
N PRO A 91 9.84 -9.92 4.82
CA PRO A 91 10.78 -8.81 4.99
C PRO A 91 10.04 -7.50 5.22
N MET A 92 10.58 -6.68 6.13
CA MET A 92 10.01 -5.39 6.48
C MET A 92 11.03 -4.29 6.24
N HIS A 93 10.59 -3.21 5.62
CA HIS A 93 11.42 -2.06 5.28
C HIS A 93 10.74 -0.80 5.78
N ASP A 94 11.52 0.21 6.15
CA ASP A 94 10.98 1.50 6.55
C ASP A 94 11.15 2.51 5.43
N ALA A 95 10.18 3.41 5.29
CA ALA A 95 10.28 4.53 4.38
C ALA A 95 9.92 5.83 5.12
N ALA A 96 10.65 6.90 4.82
CA ALA A 96 10.47 8.18 5.49
C ALA A 96 9.24 8.92 4.97
N SER A 97 8.79 8.61 3.77
CA SER A 97 7.64 9.26 3.14
C SER A 97 6.90 8.26 2.28
N LEU A 98 5.68 8.62 1.89
CA LEU A 98 4.91 7.78 0.97
C LEU A 98 5.55 7.74 -0.41
N GLU A 99 6.15 8.83 -0.85
CA GLU A 99 6.89 8.89 -2.11
C GLU A 99 8.05 7.89 -2.10
N ASP A 100 8.83 7.86 -1.02
CA ASP A 100 9.91 6.89 -0.88
C ASP A 100 9.37 5.46 -0.80
N ALA A 101 8.24 5.27 -0.14
CA ALA A 101 7.60 3.96 -0.05
C ALA A 101 7.24 3.42 -1.43
N VAL A 102 6.68 4.24 -2.31
CA VAL A 102 6.31 3.82 -3.65
C VAL A 102 7.54 3.40 -4.45
N LYS A 103 8.63 4.17 -4.38
CA LYS A 103 9.88 3.81 -5.06
C LYS A 103 10.43 2.49 -4.55
N LEU A 104 10.40 2.30 -3.25
CA LEU A 104 10.89 1.08 -2.63
C LEU A 104 10.02 -0.11 -3.02
N CYS A 105 8.71 0.05 -3.03
CA CYS A 105 7.79 -1.01 -3.44
C CYS A 105 8.07 -1.48 -4.87
N ARG A 106 8.36 -0.55 -5.77
CA ARG A 106 8.69 -0.93 -7.14
C ARG A 106 9.91 -1.83 -7.18
N SER A 107 10.93 -1.53 -6.38
CA SER A 107 12.15 -2.34 -6.36
C SER A 107 11.94 -3.71 -5.71
N LEU A 108 10.95 -3.84 -4.83
CA LEU A 108 10.65 -5.09 -4.12
C LEU A 108 9.67 -5.98 -4.88
N ALA A 109 8.83 -5.40 -5.71
CA ALA A 109 7.79 -6.13 -6.42
C ALA A 109 8.36 -6.89 -7.61
N GLN A 110 7.72 -8.00 -7.93
CA GLN A 110 8.03 -8.80 -9.10
C GLN A 110 6.88 -8.71 -10.09
N THR A 111 7.17 -9.03 -11.35
CA THR A 111 6.17 -9.06 -12.42
C THR A 111 4.93 -9.83 -11.99
N GLY A 112 3.76 -9.22 -12.14
CA GLY A 112 2.49 -9.81 -11.76
C GLY A 112 2.04 -9.48 -10.34
N ASP A 113 2.91 -8.89 -9.53
CA ASP A 113 2.54 -8.49 -8.16
C ASP A 113 1.64 -7.25 -8.16
N ALA A 114 1.02 -7.00 -7.01
CA ALA A 114 0.34 -5.74 -6.72
C ALA A 114 1.11 -4.97 -5.66
N VAL A 115 1.19 -3.65 -5.82
CA VAL A 115 1.59 -2.73 -4.77
C VAL A 115 0.32 -2.15 -4.18
N LEU A 116 0.08 -2.42 -2.91
CA LEU A 116 -1.17 -2.06 -2.23
C LEU A 116 -0.88 -1.05 -1.11
N LEU A 117 -1.49 0.12 -1.22
CA LEU A 117 -1.55 1.05 -0.09
C LEU A 117 -2.83 0.74 0.68
N SER A 118 -2.70 0.00 1.79
CA SER A 118 -3.81 -0.23 2.72
C SER A 118 -3.25 -0.11 4.13
N PRO A 119 -3.22 1.11 4.67
CA PRO A 119 -2.34 1.43 5.79
C PRO A 119 -2.73 0.84 7.14
N ALA A 120 -3.97 0.43 7.34
CA ALA A 120 -4.53 -0.02 8.63
C ALA A 120 -4.58 1.10 9.67
N CYS A 121 -4.08 2.27 9.36
CA CYS A 121 -3.87 3.37 10.30
C CYS A 121 -4.52 4.64 9.80
N ALA A 122 -4.85 5.53 10.72
CA ALA A 122 -5.28 6.89 10.38
C ALA A 122 -4.12 7.67 9.76
N SER A 123 -4.45 8.69 9.00
CA SER A 123 -3.50 9.43 8.17
C SER A 123 -3.00 10.74 8.78
N PHE A 124 -3.55 11.16 9.91
CA PHE A 124 -3.37 12.53 10.40
C PHE A 124 -1.95 12.84 10.91
N ASP A 125 -1.13 11.82 11.14
CA ASP A 125 0.27 12.03 11.53
C ASP A 125 1.14 12.56 10.37
N MET A 126 0.76 12.27 9.11
CA MET A 126 1.54 12.64 7.93
C MET A 126 0.74 13.40 6.88
N PHE A 127 -0.59 13.33 6.92
CA PHE A 127 -1.46 13.86 5.88
C PHE A 127 -2.65 14.59 6.50
N LYS A 128 -3.35 15.37 5.69
CA LYS A 128 -4.56 16.07 6.15
C LYS A 128 -5.70 15.09 6.46
N ASN A 129 -5.82 14.04 5.65
CA ASN A 129 -6.85 13.01 5.79
C ASN A 129 -6.49 11.85 4.85
N TYR A 130 -7.35 10.82 4.82
CA TYR A 130 -7.08 9.65 3.98
C TYR A 130 -7.17 9.99 2.49
N VAL A 131 -7.98 10.96 2.10
CA VAL A 131 -8.07 11.40 0.69
C VAL A 131 -6.75 12.02 0.26
N HIS A 132 -6.18 12.90 1.08
CA HIS A 132 -4.87 13.49 0.81
C HIS A 132 -3.79 12.41 0.69
N ARG A 133 -3.80 11.43 1.59
CA ARG A 133 -2.86 10.30 1.52
C ARG A 133 -2.98 9.54 0.20
N GLY A 134 -4.21 9.28 -0.24
CA GLY A 134 -4.44 8.62 -1.53
C GLY A 134 -3.98 9.46 -2.71
N GLU A 135 -4.17 10.78 -2.65
CA GLU A 135 -3.70 11.68 -3.69
C GLU A 135 -2.18 11.71 -3.78
N VAL A 136 -1.51 11.72 -2.63
CA VAL A 136 -0.04 11.65 -2.59
C VAL A 136 0.45 10.33 -3.17
N PHE A 137 -0.22 9.23 -2.87
CA PHE A 137 0.10 7.93 -3.44
C PHE A 137 -0.03 7.94 -4.96
N ALA A 138 -1.15 8.45 -5.47
CA ALA A 138 -1.38 8.52 -6.92
C ALA A 138 -0.34 9.40 -7.61
N GLN A 139 0.00 10.53 -7.01
CA GLN A 139 1.03 11.42 -7.56
C GLN A 139 2.41 10.74 -7.55
N ALA A 140 2.73 10.01 -6.50
CA ALA A 140 4.00 9.29 -6.42
C ALA A 140 4.08 8.20 -7.50
N VAL A 141 2.99 7.50 -7.78
CA VAL A 141 2.93 6.51 -8.83
C VAL A 141 3.08 7.17 -10.21
N GLN A 142 2.46 8.33 -10.40
CA GLN A 142 2.60 9.06 -11.65
C GLN A 142 4.04 9.54 -11.87
N THR A 143 4.68 10.03 -10.83
CA THR A 143 6.09 10.44 -10.90
C THR A 143 6.97 9.23 -11.24
N LEU A 144 6.69 8.09 -10.64
CA LEU A 144 7.40 6.85 -10.96
C LEU A 144 7.22 6.49 -12.44
N ALA A 145 6.00 6.60 -12.97
CA ALA A 145 5.73 6.33 -14.38
C ALA A 145 6.54 7.26 -15.30
N GLN A 146 6.61 8.53 -14.94
CA GLN A 146 7.41 9.51 -15.71
C GLN A 146 8.89 9.13 -15.70
N ASP A 147 9.41 8.73 -14.56
CA ASP A 147 10.82 8.30 -14.42
C ASP A 147 11.11 7.06 -15.28
N LEU A 148 10.10 6.22 -15.50
CA LEU A 148 10.21 5.02 -16.32
C LEU A 148 9.89 5.28 -17.80
N GLY A 149 9.49 6.50 -18.14
CA GLY A 149 9.11 6.84 -19.51
C GLY A 149 7.74 6.30 -19.92
N ILE A 150 6.86 6.08 -18.99
CA ILE A 150 5.51 5.54 -19.23
C ILE A 150 4.49 6.64 -19.04
N GLU A 151 3.55 6.76 -19.98
CA GLU A 151 2.43 7.68 -19.85
C GLU A 151 1.26 6.97 -19.20
N LEU A 152 0.62 7.66 -18.25
CA LEU A 152 -0.61 7.19 -17.61
C LEU A 152 -1.77 8.08 -18.03
N ASP A 153 -2.94 7.46 -18.19
CA ASP A 153 -4.18 8.22 -18.26
C ASP A 153 -4.43 8.89 -16.92
N HIS A 154 -4.96 10.08 -16.97
CA HIS A 154 -5.45 10.71 -15.76
C HIS A 154 -6.65 9.92 -15.23
N LEU A 155 -7.00 10.16 -13.98
CA LEU A 155 -8.12 9.50 -13.30
C LEU A 155 -7.93 8.01 -13.11
N GLY A 156 -6.67 7.56 -13.04
CA GLY A 156 -6.38 6.16 -12.79
C GLY A 156 -6.50 5.25 -13.99
N GLY A 157 -6.75 5.81 -15.16
CA GLY A 157 -6.67 5.03 -16.38
C GLY A 157 -5.22 4.67 -16.66
N VAL A 158 -5.01 3.55 -17.31
CA VAL A 158 -3.66 3.03 -17.52
C VAL A 158 -3.33 2.95 -18.98
N GLN A 159 -2.18 3.55 -19.33
CA GLN A 159 -1.54 3.42 -20.64
C GLN A 159 -0.20 2.79 -20.38
N THR A 160 -0.03 1.59 -20.81
CA THR A 160 1.26 0.90 -20.63
C THR A 160 2.07 0.90 -21.92
#